data_d71b0ef52953c01c128fac9ea825fdf3
#
_entry.id   d71b0ef52953c01c128fac9ea825fdf3
#
_cell.length_a   1.000
_cell.length_b   1.000
_cell.length_c   1.000
_cell.angle_alpha   90.00
_cell.angle_beta   90.00
_cell.angle_gamma   90.00
#
_symmetry.space_group_name_H-M   'P 1'
#
loop_
_entity.id
_entity.type
_entity.pdbx_description
1 polymer ?
#
loop_
_entity_poly.entity_id
_entity_poly.type
_entity_poly.pdbx_seq_one_letter_code
_entity_poly.pdbx_strand_id
1 'polypeptide(L)'
;MGIAGTDVAKEASDIILTDDNFSSIVKAVMWGRNVYDSIAKFLQFQLTVNVVAVIVAFIGACAVQDSPLKAVQMLWVNLIMDTLASLALATELPTPDLLLRKPYGRTKPLISRTMMKNILGQALYQLVIIFGLLFVGDLILDIESGRGQEINAGPTQHFTIIFNTFVMMTLFNEINARKIHGQRNVIEGLFTNPIFYTIWIFTMISQVLIIQYGKMAFSTKALTLDQWLWCIFFGIGTLVWGQLITSVPTRKLPKILS
;
A
#
# COMPACT_ATOMS: atom_id res chain seq x y z
N MET A 1 13.57 36.10 -17.77
CA MET A 1 12.98 34.77 -17.98
C MET A 1 13.76 34.13 -19.11
N GLY A 2 14.23 32.92 -18.97
CA GLY A 2 14.76 32.12 -20.03
C GLY A 2 16.25 32.30 -20.39
N ILE A 3 16.67 31.70 -21.51
CA ILE A 3 18.07 31.64 -21.94
C ILE A 3 18.64 33.01 -22.24
N ALA A 4 17.82 33.93 -22.74
CA ALA A 4 18.18 35.33 -23.07
C ALA A 4 18.29 36.24 -21.85
N GLY A 5 18.03 35.77 -20.64
CA GLY A 5 18.17 36.57 -19.42
C GLY A 5 19.63 36.86 -19.08
N THR A 6 19.86 37.91 -18.28
CA THR A 6 21.20 38.25 -17.81
C THR A 6 21.72 37.17 -16.85
N ASP A 7 23.04 37.01 -16.78
CA ASP A 7 23.66 35.99 -15.90
C ASP A 7 23.28 36.22 -14.43
N VAL A 8 23.24 37.49 -13.99
CA VAL A 8 22.79 37.82 -12.62
C VAL A 8 21.36 37.39 -12.36
N ALA A 9 20.46 37.56 -13.31
CA ALA A 9 19.07 37.12 -13.16
C ALA A 9 18.95 35.60 -13.13
N LYS A 10 19.76 34.88 -13.90
CA LYS A 10 19.81 33.42 -13.90
C LYS A 10 20.36 32.89 -12.58
N GLU A 11 21.44 33.46 -12.06
CA GLU A 11 22.05 33.05 -10.78
C GLU A 11 21.11 33.34 -9.59
N ALA A 12 20.31 34.40 -9.65
CA ALA A 12 19.35 34.74 -8.60
C ALA A 12 18.06 33.92 -8.67
N SER A 13 17.85 33.13 -9.72
CA SER A 13 16.62 32.38 -9.95
C SER A 13 16.75 30.93 -9.51
N ASP A 14 15.74 30.39 -8.83
CA ASP A 14 15.65 28.96 -8.53
C ASP A 14 15.22 28.13 -9.75
N ILE A 15 14.49 28.72 -10.67
CA ILE A 15 14.00 28.07 -11.89
C ILE A 15 14.24 29.00 -13.10
N ILE A 16 14.81 28.43 -14.16
CA ILE A 16 15.03 29.10 -15.42
C ILE A 16 14.14 28.47 -16.50
N LEU A 17 13.35 29.32 -17.21
CA LEU A 17 12.50 28.84 -18.29
C LEU A 17 13.29 28.83 -19.60
N THR A 18 13.57 27.64 -20.13
CA THR A 18 14.34 27.50 -21.37
C THR A 18 13.54 27.83 -22.61
N ASP A 19 12.23 27.74 -22.57
CA ASP A 19 11.31 28.04 -23.67
C ASP A 19 10.73 29.48 -23.63
N ASP A 20 11.12 30.29 -22.64
CA ASP A 20 10.60 31.64 -22.40
C ASP A 20 9.07 31.75 -22.29
N ASN A 21 8.40 30.65 -22.02
CA ASN A 21 6.95 30.57 -21.91
C ASN A 21 6.51 30.52 -20.45
N PHE A 22 5.79 31.54 -20.00
CA PHE A 22 5.30 31.63 -18.64
C PHE A 22 4.34 30.47 -18.26
N SER A 23 3.62 29.89 -19.23
CA SER A 23 2.75 28.74 -19.00
C SER A 23 3.51 27.50 -18.54
N SER A 24 4.79 27.42 -18.82
CA SER A 24 5.65 26.31 -18.31
C SER A 24 5.80 26.33 -16.80
N ILE A 25 5.69 27.49 -16.14
CA ILE A 25 5.67 27.57 -14.66
C ILE A 25 4.43 26.88 -14.12
N VAL A 26 3.27 27.10 -14.73
CA VAL A 26 2.01 26.45 -14.33
C VAL A 26 2.12 24.93 -14.48
N LYS A 27 2.68 24.45 -15.58
CA LYS A 27 2.95 23.01 -15.78
C LYS A 27 3.93 22.47 -14.73
N ALA A 28 4.99 23.20 -14.43
CA ALA A 28 5.97 22.80 -13.42
C ALA A 28 5.32 22.69 -12.02
N VAL A 29 4.45 23.60 -11.66
CA VAL A 29 3.69 23.54 -10.40
C VAL A 29 2.76 22.32 -10.38
N MET A 30 2.05 22.07 -11.46
CA MET A 30 1.15 20.91 -11.57
C MET A 30 1.93 19.59 -11.42
N TRP A 31 3.04 19.44 -12.11
CA TRP A 31 3.90 18.25 -12.01
C TRP A 31 4.54 18.13 -10.63
N GLY A 32 5.00 19.22 -10.03
CA GLY A 32 5.54 19.21 -8.67
C GLY A 32 4.53 18.76 -7.63
N ARG A 33 3.29 19.24 -7.73
CA ARG A 33 2.20 18.78 -6.86
C ARG A 33 1.85 17.31 -7.07
N ASN A 34 1.93 16.84 -8.32
CA ASN A 34 1.71 15.42 -8.64
C ASN A 34 2.81 14.53 -8.03
N VAL A 35 4.07 14.95 -8.10
CA VAL A 35 5.18 14.22 -7.46
C VAL A 35 5.00 14.16 -5.94
N TYR A 36 4.62 15.28 -5.32
CA TYR A 36 4.34 15.33 -3.88
C TYR A 36 3.22 14.36 -3.49
N ASP A 37 2.13 14.34 -4.25
CA ASP A 37 1.01 13.41 -4.04
C ASP A 37 1.44 11.94 -4.23
N SER A 38 2.29 11.67 -5.22
CA SER A 38 2.80 10.31 -5.46
C SER A 38 3.65 9.81 -4.29
N ILE A 39 4.49 10.68 -3.74
CA ILE A 39 5.27 10.35 -2.53
C ILE A 39 4.34 10.09 -1.35
N ALA A 40 3.31 10.92 -1.17
CA ALA A 40 2.33 10.74 -0.10
C ALA A 40 1.55 9.43 -0.24
N LYS A 41 1.12 9.06 -1.44
CA LYS A 41 0.45 7.79 -1.73
C LYS A 41 1.34 6.59 -1.38
N PHE A 42 2.58 6.62 -1.82
CA PHE A 42 3.54 5.57 -1.51
C PHE A 42 3.78 5.45 0.00
N LEU A 43 3.97 6.56 0.70
CA LEU A 43 4.15 6.54 2.16
C LEU A 43 2.93 5.97 2.89
N GLN A 44 1.72 6.34 2.49
CA GLN A 44 0.51 5.77 3.08
C GLN A 44 0.48 4.25 2.91
N PHE A 45 0.73 3.76 1.73
CA PHE A 45 0.77 2.33 1.43
C PHE A 45 1.88 1.63 2.23
N GLN A 46 3.09 2.13 2.16
CA GLN A 46 4.27 1.51 2.77
C GLN A 46 4.20 1.48 4.30
N LEU A 47 3.75 2.56 4.92
CA LEU A 47 3.61 2.62 6.37
C LEU A 47 2.54 1.65 6.87
N THR A 48 1.44 1.49 6.16
CA THR A 48 0.42 0.48 6.49
C THR A 48 1.02 -0.92 6.48
N VAL A 49 1.73 -1.29 5.43
CA VAL A 49 2.39 -2.60 5.31
C VAL A 49 3.38 -2.83 6.45
N ASN A 50 4.23 -1.85 6.72
CA ASN A 50 5.27 -1.97 7.74
C ASN A 50 4.69 -2.09 9.15
N VAL A 51 3.69 -1.30 9.50
CA VAL A 51 3.03 -1.37 10.81
C VAL A 51 2.42 -2.75 11.02
N VAL A 52 1.69 -3.26 10.04
CA VAL A 52 1.08 -4.59 10.13
C VAL A 52 2.14 -5.67 10.26
N ALA A 53 3.17 -5.64 9.42
CA ALA A 53 4.24 -6.64 9.43
C ALA A 53 4.99 -6.71 10.75
N VAL A 54 5.36 -5.55 11.31
CA VAL A 54 6.07 -5.47 12.59
C VAL A 54 5.23 -6.01 13.74
N ILE A 55 3.95 -5.62 13.82
CA ILE A 55 3.05 -6.08 14.89
C ILE A 55 2.78 -7.57 14.76
N VAL A 56 2.55 -8.09 13.57
CA VAL A 56 2.34 -9.53 13.33
C VAL A 56 3.57 -10.33 13.71
N ALA A 57 4.76 -9.88 13.33
CA ALA A 57 6.00 -10.55 13.69
C ALA A 57 6.22 -10.57 15.21
N PHE A 58 6.03 -9.44 15.87
CA PHE A 58 6.22 -9.33 17.33
C PHE A 58 5.23 -10.19 18.11
N ILE A 59 3.94 -10.07 17.85
CA ILE A 59 2.91 -10.83 18.56
C ILE A 59 2.97 -12.32 18.19
N GLY A 60 3.28 -12.65 16.94
CA GLY A 60 3.50 -14.03 16.52
C GLY A 60 4.65 -14.68 17.29
N ALA A 61 5.76 -13.98 17.44
CA ALA A 61 6.89 -14.48 18.22
C ALA A 61 6.55 -14.68 19.71
N CYS A 62 5.79 -13.75 20.30
CA CYS A 62 5.40 -13.82 21.72
C CYS A 62 4.32 -14.87 21.99
N ALA A 63 3.31 -14.99 21.12
CA ALA A 63 2.12 -15.81 21.37
C ALA A 63 2.25 -17.24 20.85
N VAL A 64 2.91 -17.41 19.70
CA VAL A 64 2.98 -18.70 18.98
C VAL A 64 4.42 -19.24 18.94
N GLN A 65 5.39 -18.47 19.41
CA GLN A 65 6.83 -18.79 19.39
C GLN A 65 7.38 -19.01 17.95
N ASP A 66 6.64 -18.57 16.95
CA ASP A 66 7.05 -18.59 15.55
C ASP A 66 6.42 -17.40 14.82
N SER A 67 7.05 -16.95 13.74
CA SER A 67 6.49 -15.89 12.89
C SER A 67 5.60 -16.52 11.82
N PRO A 68 4.32 -16.10 11.70
CA PRO A 68 3.46 -16.54 10.60
C PRO A 68 3.94 -16.04 9.24
N LEU A 69 4.76 -15.00 9.22
CA LEU A 69 5.41 -14.46 8.01
C LEU A 69 6.89 -14.80 8.03
N LYS A 70 7.32 -15.63 7.09
CA LYS A 70 8.73 -16.04 6.99
C LYS A 70 9.58 -14.95 6.33
N ALA A 71 10.90 -14.99 6.55
CA ALA A 71 11.82 -13.98 6.03
C ALA A 71 11.78 -13.85 4.50
N VAL A 72 11.71 -14.95 3.77
CA VAL A 72 11.61 -14.94 2.30
C VAL A 72 10.31 -14.31 1.81
N GLN A 73 9.21 -14.56 2.52
CA GLN A 73 7.90 -13.97 2.22
C GLN A 73 7.92 -12.46 2.43
N MET A 74 8.52 -11.99 3.52
CA MET A 74 8.69 -10.56 3.78
C MET A 74 9.62 -9.91 2.78
N LEU A 75 10.66 -10.62 2.35
CA LEU A 75 11.55 -10.15 1.30
C LEU A 75 10.80 -9.95 -0.03
N TRP A 76 9.93 -10.87 -0.40
CA TRP A 76 9.06 -10.72 -1.56
C TRP A 76 8.18 -9.47 -1.45
N VAL A 77 7.50 -9.30 -0.32
CA VAL A 77 6.63 -8.15 -0.09
C VAL A 77 7.42 -6.84 -0.12
N ASN A 78 8.52 -6.75 0.61
CA ASN A 78 9.24 -5.48 0.79
C ASN A 78 10.09 -5.09 -0.43
N LEU A 79 10.78 -6.03 -1.07
CA LEU A 79 11.69 -5.69 -2.17
C LEU A 79 11.01 -5.64 -3.52
N ILE A 80 10.15 -6.59 -3.82
CA ILE A 80 9.57 -6.72 -5.16
C ILE A 80 8.22 -6.06 -5.23
N MET A 81 7.30 -6.45 -4.36
CA MET A 81 5.93 -5.94 -4.40
C MET A 81 5.87 -4.44 -4.10
N ASP A 82 6.55 -3.96 -3.07
CA ASP A 82 6.55 -2.54 -2.71
C ASP A 82 7.26 -1.69 -3.76
N THR A 83 8.33 -2.18 -4.38
CA THR A 83 9.00 -1.49 -5.48
C THR A 83 8.07 -1.34 -6.69
N LEU A 84 7.36 -2.38 -7.06
CA LEU A 84 6.39 -2.35 -8.15
C LEU A 84 5.19 -1.47 -7.79
N ALA A 85 4.71 -1.51 -6.54
CA ALA A 85 3.64 -0.65 -6.06
C ALA A 85 4.03 0.82 -6.09
N SER A 86 5.26 1.17 -5.69
CA SER A 86 5.74 2.56 -5.77
C SER A 86 5.78 3.06 -7.21
N LEU A 87 6.22 2.24 -8.14
CA LEU A 87 6.19 2.56 -9.57
C LEU A 87 4.76 2.78 -10.07
N ALA A 88 3.84 1.90 -9.71
CA ALA A 88 2.44 2.00 -10.09
C ALA A 88 1.79 3.28 -9.54
N LEU A 89 2.03 3.61 -8.28
CA LEU A 89 1.47 4.80 -7.65
C LEU A 89 2.11 6.10 -8.16
N ALA A 90 3.37 6.07 -8.57
CA ALA A 90 4.10 7.23 -9.07
C ALA A 90 3.79 7.57 -10.53
N THR A 91 3.19 6.69 -11.29
CA THR A 91 2.95 6.86 -12.73
C THR A 91 1.62 7.50 -13.08
N GLU A 92 0.82 7.92 -12.11
CA GLU A 92 -0.39 8.70 -12.39
C GLU A 92 -0.04 10.04 -13.00
N LEU A 93 -0.71 10.37 -14.11
CA LEU A 93 -0.53 11.65 -14.77
C LEU A 93 -1.18 12.77 -13.96
N PRO A 94 -0.59 13.97 -13.94
CA PRO A 94 -1.18 15.12 -13.28
C PRO A 94 -2.48 15.54 -13.96
N THR A 95 -3.45 15.98 -13.15
CA THR A 95 -4.72 16.52 -13.60
C THR A 95 -4.78 18.03 -13.34
N PRO A 96 -5.58 18.81 -14.12
CA PRO A 96 -5.75 20.25 -13.86
C PRO A 96 -6.30 20.57 -12.45
N ASP A 97 -6.98 19.63 -11.81
CA ASP A 97 -7.53 19.80 -10.46
C ASP A 97 -6.45 20.05 -9.39
N LEU A 98 -5.22 19.62 -9.64
CA LEU A 98 -4.07 19.90 -8.78
C LEU A 98 -3.79 21.40 -8.63
N LEU A 99 -4.10 22.19 -9.64
CA LEU A 99 -3.92 23.65 -9.63
C LEU A 99 -4.97 24.38 -8.80
N LEU A 100 -6.11 23.75 -8.51
CA LEU A 100 -7.19 24.34 -7.75
C LEU A 100 -6.95 24.27 -6.22
N ARG A 101 -5.97 23.53 -5.77
CA ARG A 101 -5.64 23.40 -4.35
C ARG A 101 -4.95 24.66 -3.83
N LYS A 102 -5.22 24.95 -2.54
CA LYS A 102 -4.46 25.98 -1.82
C LYS A 102 -3.00 25.52 -1.65
N PRO A 103 -2.04 26.45 -1.73
CA PRO A 103 -0.63 26.13 -1.51
C PRO A 103 -0.40 25.53 -0.12
N TYR A 104 0.51 24.57 -0.03
CA TYR A 104 0.96 24.05 1.26
C TYR A 104 1.95 25.02 1.90
N GLY A 105 1.85 25.24 3.22
CA GLY A 105 2.89 25.91 3.99
C GLY A 105 4.18 25.07 4.07
N ARG A 106 5.32 25.73 4.25
CA ARG A 106 6.63 25.05 4.40
C ARG A 106 6.69 24.09 5.59
N THR A 107 5.86 24.32 6.61
CA THR A 107 5.83 23.55 7.83
C THR A 107 4.77 22.44 7.82
N LYS A 108 4.01 22.28 6.75
CA LYS A 108 2.97 21.25 6.67
C LYS A 108 3.61 19.87 6.61
N PRO A 109 3.24 18.92 7.51
CA PRO A 109 3.78 17.57 7.47
C PRO A 109 3.33 16.84 6.19
N LEU A 110 4.19 15.97 5.67
CA LEU A 110 3.89 15.16 4.49
C LEU A 110 2.72 14.20 4.74
N ILE A 111 2.68 13.63 5.94
CA ILE A 111 1.58 12.75 6.38
C ILE A 111 0.48 13.63 6.98
N SER A 112 -0.63 13.76 6.26
CA SER A 112 -1.81 14.49 6.73
C SER A 112 -2.62 13.68 7.74
N ARG A 113 -3.54 14.33 8.43
CA ARG A 113 -4.48 13.63 9.33
C ARG A 113 -5.33 12.58 8.60
N THR A 114 -5.75 12.89 7.39
CA THR A 114 -6.51 11.94 6.54
C THR A 114 -5.67 10.71 6.23
N MET A 115 -4.39 10.90 5.88
CA MET A 115 -3.47 9.80 5.64
C MET A 115 -3.23 8.96 6.90
N MET A 116 -3.03 9.60 8.04
CA MET A 116 -2.85 8.88 9.32
C MET A 116 -4.10 8.08 9.68
N LYS A 117 -5.28 8.65 9.49
CA LYS A 117 -6.55 7.93 9.65
C LYS A 117 -6.62 6.69 8.76
N ASN A 118 -6.26 6.81 7.49
CA ASN A 118 -6.25 5.70 6.54
C ASN A 118 -5.24 4.62 6.93
N ILE A 119 -4.04 5.02 7.30
CA ILE A 119 -2.98 4.09 7.75
C ILE A 119 -3.45 3.28 8.97
N LEU A 120 -3.91 3.95 10.01
CA LEU A 120 -4.33 3.29 11.24
C LEU A 120 -5.58 2.43 11.04
N GLY A 121 -6.54 2.91 10.27
CA GLY A 121 -7.76 2.15 9.97
C GLY A 121 -7.49 0.88 9.16
N GLN A 122 -6.67 0.96 8.14
CA GLN A 122 -6.28 -0.21 7.35
C GLN A 122 -5.41 -1.18 8.15
N ALA A 123 -4.49 -0.66 8.95
CA ALA A 123 -3.68 -1.49 9.83
C ALA A 123 -4.56 -2.27 10.83
N LEU A 124 -5.55 -1.61 11.43
CA LEU A 124 -6.49 -2.26 12.33
C LEU A 124 -7.26 -3.41 11.64
N TYR A 125 -7.80 -3.16 10.46
CA TYR A 125 -8.51 -4.18 9.69
C TYR A 125 -7.61 -5.37 9.38
N GLN A 126 -6.42 -5.13 8.86
CA GLN A 126 -5.48 -6.18 8.49
C GLN A 126 -5.03 -6.99 9.71
N LEU A 127 -4.77 -6.32 10.84
CA LEU A 127 -4.38 -7.00 12.08
C LEU A 127 -5.51 -7.89 12.63
N VAL A 128 -6.75 -7.40 12.63
CA VAL A 128 -7.91 -8.18 13.07
C VAL A 128 -8.07 -9.44 12.22
N ILE A 129 -7.97 -9.32 10.90
CA ILE A 129 -8.08 -10.47 9.99
C ILE A 129 -6.93 -11.46 10.18
N ILE A 130 -5.70 -10.97 10.25
CA ILE A 130 -4.50 -11.83 10.37
C ILE A 130 -4.51 -12.57 11.72
N PHE A 131 -4.81 -11.89 12.82
CA PHE A 131 -4.88 -12.54 14.13
C PHE A 131 -6.09 -13.47 14.25
N GLY A 132 -7.22 -13.12 13.64
CA GLY A 132 -8.35 -14.01 13.52
C GLY A 132 -7.98 -15.32 12.81
N LEU A 133 -7.29 -15.23 11.69
CA LEU A 133 -6.79 -16.41 10.97
C LEU A 133 -5.72 -17.17 11.75
N LEU A 134 -4.84 -16.48 12.47
CA LEU A 134 -3.79 -17.12 13.25
C LEU A 134 -4.34 -17.95 14.41
N PHE A 135 -5.33 -17.45 15.14
CA PHE A 135 -5.85 -18.09 16.35
C PHE A 135 -7.09 -18.96 16.13
N VAL A 136 -7.90 -18.66 15.15
CA VAL A 136 -9.19 -19.32 14.92
C VAL A 136 -9.34 -19.87 13.50
N GLY A 137 -8.52 -19.42 12.56
CA GLY A 137 -8.65 -19.78 11.15
C GLY A 137 -8.47 -21.26 10.84
N ASP A 138 -7.66 -21.98 11.62
CA ASP A 138 -7.51 -23.42 11.51
C ASP A 138 -8.81 -24.19 11.83
N LEU A 139 -9.59 -23.68 12.77
CA LEU A 139 -10.90 -24.26 13.14
C LEU A 139 -11.98 -23.92 12.10
N ILE A 140 -11.98 -22.69 11.58
CA ILE A 140 -12.98 -22.24 10.63
C ILE A 140 -12.79 -22.89 9.25
N LEU A 141 -11.55 -23.06 8.83
CA LEU A 141 -11.19 -23.61 7.52
C LEU A 141 -10.97 -25.13 7.54
N ASP A 142 -11.07 -25.76 8.73
CA ASP A 142 -10.86 -27.20 8.95
C ASP A 142 -9.52 -27.68 8.35
N ILE A 143 -8.44 -27.01 8.75
CA ILE A 143 -7.07 -27.32 8.32
C ILE A 143 -6.16 -27.57 9.52
N GLU A 144 -5.03 -28.23 9.27
CA GLU A 144 -4.02 -28.42 10.32
C GLU A 144 -3.47 -27.08 10.81
N SER A 145 -3.41 -26.93 12.14
CA SER A 145 -2.84 -25.74 12.76
C SER A 145 -1.34 -25.66 12.51
N GLY A 146 -0.86 -24.49 12.07
CA GLY A 146 0.56 -24.19 12.01
C GLY A 146 1.16 -23.79 13.36
N ARG A 147 0.31 -23.61 14.38
CA ARG A 147 0.75 -23.26 15.75
C ARG A 147 1.30 -24.47 16.47
N GLY A 148 2.39 -24.27 17.20
CA GLY A 148 3.00 -25.35 17.99
C GLY A 148 3.76 -26.40 17.18
N GLN A 149 3.99 -26.16 15.91
CA GLN A 149 4.87 -26.98 15.08
C GLN A 149 6.34 -26.72 15.44
N GLU A 150 7.21 -27.69 15.20
CA GLU A 150 8.64 -27.49 15.37
C GLU A 150 9.16 -26.37 14.48
N ILE A 151 10.15 -25.61 14.95
CA ILE A 151 10.72 -24.45 14.26
C ILE A 151 11.19 -24.77 12.83
N ASN A 152 11.61 -26.01 12.59
CA ASN A 152 12.06 -26.51 11.29
C ASN A 152 11.00 -27.33 10.55
N ALA A 153 9.75 -27.33 11.01
CA ALA A 153 8.67 -28.00 10.30
C ALA A 153 8.46 -27.38 8.91
N GLY A 154 8.04 -28.20 7.96
CA GLY A 154 7.76 -27.73 6.59
C GLY A 154 6.61 -26.70 6.54
N PRO A 155 6.39 -26.06 5.40
CA PRO A 155 5.33 -25.08 5.26
C PRO A 155 3.96 -25.71 5.51
N THR A 156 3.07 -24.96 6.20
CA THR A 156 1.70 -25.37 6.50
C THR A 156 0.69 -24.58 5.69
N GLN A 157 -0.47 -25.14 5.40
CA GLN A 157 -1.56 -24.42 4.75
C GLN A 157 -2.05 -23.25 5.61
N HIS A 158 -2.06 -23.39 6.92
CA HIS A 158 -2.50 -22.35 7.84
C HIS A 158 -1.66 -21.05 7.68
N PHE A 159 -0.34 -21.16 7.76
CA PHE A 159 0.54 -20.00 7.60
C PHE A 159 0.60 -19.50 6.16
N THR A 160 0.44 -20.38 5.19
CA THR A 160 0.33 -20.00 3.78
C THR A 160 -0.92 -19.15 3.53
N ILE A 161 -2.06 -19.50 4.12
CA ILE A 161 -3.30 -18.72 4.04
C ILE A 161 -3.10 -17.34 4.68
N ILE A 162 -2.43 -17.26 5.84
CA ILE A 162 -2.13 -16.00 6.51
C ILE A 162 -1.29 -15.10 5.60
N PHE A 163 -0.21 -15.63 5.04
CA PHE A 163 0.64 -14.89 4.11
C PHE A 163 -0.12 -14.44 2.87
N ASN A 164 -0.86 -15.33 2.24
CA ASN A 164 -1.63 -15.01 1.04
C ASN A 164 -2.71 -13.97 1.30
N THR A 165 -3.41 -14.07 2.43
CA THR A 165 -4.40 -13.07 2.86
C THR A 165 -3.74 -11.70 3.09
N PHE A 166 -2.58 -11.67 3.73
CA PHE A 166 -1.81 -10.44 3.91
C PHE A 166 -1.46 -9.78 2.57
N VAL A 167 -0.96 -10.55 1.61
CA VAL A 167 -0.63 -10.05 0.27
C VAL A 167 -1.88 -9.59 -0.47
N MET A 168 -2.99 -10.31 -0.39
CA MET A 168 -4.25 -9.90 -1.02
C MET A 168 -4.76 -8.58 -0.43
N MET A 169 -4.78 -8.44 0.89
CA MET A 169 -5.17 -7.19 1.54
C MET A 169 -4.25 -6.04 1.15
N THR A 170 -2.96 -6.29 1.01
CA THR A 170 -1.98 -5.28 0.57
C THR A 170 -2.23 -4.86 -0.87
N LEU A 171 -2.47 -5.79 -1.79
CA LEU A 171 -2.79 -5.50 -3.19
C LEU A 171 -4.07 -4.67 -3.34
N PHE A 172 -5.12 -5.01 -2.62
CA PHE A 172 -6.36 -4.22 -2.67
C PHE A 172 -6.21 -2.87 -1.96
N ASN A 173 -5.39 -2.78 -0.91
CA ASN A 173 -5.08 -1.50 -0.27
C ASN A 173 -4.24 -0.57 -1.18
N GLU A 174 -3.48 -1.11 -2.12
CA GLU A 174 -2.79 -0.33 -3.16
C GLU A 174 -3.79 0.50 -3.98
N ILE A 175 -4.96 -0.05 -4.28
CA ILE A 175 -6.05 0.67 -4.93
C ILE A 175 -6.58 1.81 -4.04
N ASN A 176 -6.75 1.57 -2.75
CA ASN A 176 -7.15 2.61 -1.80
C ASN A 176 -6.10 3.72 -1.67
N ALA A 177 -4.82 3.38 -1.74
CA ALA A 177 -3.71 4.33 -1.62
C ALA A 177 -3.64 5.33 -2.79
N ARG A 178 -4.31 5.09 -3.91
CA ARG A 178 -4.43 6.05 -5.02
C ARG A 178 -5.17 7.33 -4.62
N LYS A 179 -6.00 7.29 -3.59
CA LYS A 179 -6.84 8.39 -3.14
C LYS A 179 -6.51 8.75 -1.69
N ILE A 180 -5.65 9.75 -1.49
CA ILE A 180 -5.15 10.18 -0.17
C ILE A 180 -5.92 11.34 0.45
N HIS A 181 -6.77 12.04 -0.32
CA HIS A 181 -7.49 13.24 0.13
C HIS A 181 -8.94 12.97 0.56
N GLY A 182 -9.27 11.74 0.93
CA GLY A 182 -10.62 11.38 1.37
C GLY A 182 -11.64 11.22 0.25
N GLN A 183 -11.19 11.04 -0.98
CA GLN A 183 -12.06 10.78 -2.13
C GLN A 183 -12.70 9.39 -2.01
N ARG A 184 -14.00 9.29 -2.26
CA ARG A 184 -14.73 8.03 -2.11
C ARG A 184 -14.58 7.08 -3.28
N ASN A 185 -14.49 7.61 -4.50
CA ASN A 185 -14.38 6.78 -5.70
C ASN A 185 -12.94 6.37 -5.95
N VAL A 186 -12.51 5.24 -5.36
CA VAL A 186 -11.16 4.70 -5.52
C VAL A 186 -10.93 4.01 -6.87
N ILE A 187 -12.00 3.70 -7.59
CA ILE A 187 -11.93 3.01 -8.90
C ILE A 187 -11.78 4.01 -10.05
N GLU A 188 -12.11 5.29 -9.82
CA GLU A 188 -11.96 6.33 -10.83
C GLU A 188 -10.52 6.43 -11.33
N GLY A 189 -10.36 6.38 -12.64
CA GLY A 189 -9.05 6.45 -13.28
C GLY A 189 -8.21 5.16 -13.20
N LEU A 190 -8.72 4.09 -12.59
CA LEU A 190 -8.01 2.81 -12.48
C LEU A 190 -7.69 2.23 -13.86
N PHE A 191 -8.68 2.19 -14.74
CA PHE A 191 -8.54 1.61 -16.08
C PHE A 191 -7.91 2.58 -17.09
N THR A 192 -7.77 3.84 -16.77
CA THR A 192 -7.11 4.85 -17.62
C THR A 192 -5.59 4.89 -17.42
N ASN A 193 -5.08 4.28 -16.35
CA ASN A 193 -3.64 4.14 -16.09
C ASN A 193 -3.18 2.71 -16.42
N PRO A 194 -2.66 2.46 -17.64
CA PRO A 194 -2.28 1.11 -18.05
C PRO A 194 -1.12 0.54 -17.25
N ILE A 195 -0.22 1.38 -16.76
CA ILE A 195 0.93 0.95 -15.95
C ILE A 195 0.46 0.40 -14.60
N PHE A 196 -0.49 1.08 -13.96
CA PHE A 196 -1.02 0.67 -12.66
C PHE A 196 -1.67 -0.72 -12.74
N TYR A 197 -2.66 -0.91 -13.60
CA TYR A 197 -3.34 -2.19 -13.68
C TYR A 197 -2.44 -3.32 -14.23
N THR A 198 -1.50 -3.00 -15.11
CA THR A 198 -0.53 -3.98 -15.60
C THR A 198 0.36 -4.50 -14.47
N ILE A 199 0.91 -3.62 -13.65
CA ILE A 199 1.72 -3.98 -12.48
C ILE A 199 0.87 -4.76 -11.47
N TRP A 200 -0.36 -4.33 -11.22
CA TRP A 200 -1.26 -4.98 -10.28
C TRP A 200 -1.57 -6.43 -10.72
N ILE A 201 -1.91 -6.63 -11.99
CA ILE A 201 -2.16 -7.96 -12.56
C ILE A 201 -0.88 -8.81 -12.53
N PHE A 202 0.25 -8.25 -12.88
CA PHE A 202 1.54 -8.95 -12.84
C PHE A 202 1.87 -9.42 -11.43
N THR A 203 1.68 -8.58 -10.42
CA THR A 203 1.90 -8.93 -9.02
C THR A 203 0.93 -10.03 -8.57
N MET A 204 -0.33 -9.96 -8.98
CA MET A 204 -1.34 -10.97 -8.67
C MET A 204 -0.98 -12.34 -9.26
N ILE A 205 -0.58 -12.38 -10.52
CA ILE A 205 -0.15 -13.62 -11.20
C ILE A 205 1.11 -14.19 -10.53
N SER A 206 2.08 -13.33 -10.19
CA SER A 206 3.30 -13.75 -9.50
C SER A 206 2.98 -14.33 -8.13
N GLN A 207 2.03 -13.76 -7.40
CA GLN A 207 1.58 -14.28 -6.11
C GLN A 207 0.94 -15.66 -6.25
N VAL A 208 0.10 -15.86 -7.25
CA VAL A 208 -0.50 -17.18 -7.53
C VAL A 208 0.59 -18.22 -7.80
N LEU A 209 1.58 -17.89 -8.62
CA LEU A 209 2.70 -18.79 -8.90
C LEU A 209 3.53 -19.12 -7.67
N ILE A 210 3.82 -18.13 -6.83
CA ILE A 210 4.58 -18.30 -5.59
C ILE A 210 3.83 -19.24 -4.63
N ILE A 211 2.55 -19.04 -4.43
CA ILE A 211 1.76 -19.84 -3.51
C ILE A 211 1.62 -21.27 -3.99
N GLN A 212 1.36 -21.49 -5.27
CA GLN A 212 1.09 -22.83 -5.80
C GLN A 212 2.36 -23.63 -6.09
N TYR A 213 3.44 -22.99 -6.50
CA TYR A 213 4.66 -23.65 -6.97
C TYR A 213 5.93 -23.31 -6.16
N GLY A 214 5.86 -22.34 -5.26
CA GLY A 214 7.03 -21.88 -4.50
C GLY A 214 7.56 -22.90 -3.49
N LYS A 215 6.71 -23.74 -2.95
CA LYS A 215 7.07 -24.82 -2.02
C LYS A 215 8.08 -24.37 -0.93
N MET A 216 9.16 -25.09 -0.78
CA MET A 216 10.19 -24.80 0.24
C MET A 216 10.93 -23.46 0.00
N ALA A 217 11.06 -23.00 -1.24
CA ALA A 217 11.76 -21.75 -1.54
C ALA A 217 11.06 -20.53 -0.91
N PHE A 218 9.73 -20.51 -0.94
CA PHE A 218 8.92 -19.45 -0.33
C PHE A 218 8.20 -19.88 0.93
N SER A 219 8.50 -21.06 1.46
CA SER A 219 7.81 -21.63 2.63
C SER A 219 6.29 -21.63 2.46
N THR A 220 5.81 -22.05 1.30
CA THR A 220 4.40 -22.09 0.96
C THR A 220 3.94 -23.50 0.63
N LYS A 221 2.66 -23.77 0.89
CA LYS A 221 1.98 -25.00 0.50
C LYS A 221 0.80 -24.64 -0.38
N ALA A 222 0.60 -25.38 -1.47
CA ALA A 222 -0.49 -25.10 -2.42
C ALA A 222 -1.85 -25.00 -1.72
N LEU A 223 -2.64 -24.00 -2.09
CA LEU A 223 -3.97 -23.75 -1.54
C LEU A 223 -5.05 -24.30 -2.46
N THR A 224 -6.19 -24.71 -1.88
CA THR A 224 -7.39 -25.08 -2.63
C THR A 224 -8.12 -23.84 -3.15
N LEU A 225 -9.03 -24.02 -4.10
CA LEU A 225 -9.84 -22.93 -4.64
C LEU A 225 -10.66 -22.22 -3.55
N ASP A 226 -11.24 -22.95 -2.62
CA ASP A 226 -12.01 -22.38 -1.50
C ASP A 226 -11.14 -21.48 -0.62
N GLN A 227 -9.91 -21.90 -0.33
CA GLN A 227 -8.95 -21.12 0.44
C GLN A 227 -8.53 -19.84 -0.30
N TRP A 228 -8.33 -19.91 -1.62
CA TRP A 228 -8.10 -18.74 -2.46
C TRP A 228 -9.28 -17.77 -2.45
N LEU A 229 -10.49 -18.27 -2.51
CA LEU A 229 -11.71 -17.45 -2.45
C LEU A 229 -11.81 -16.72 -1.11
N TRP A 230 -11.48 -17.36 0.00
CA TRP A 230 -11.42 -16.70 1.31
C TRP A 230 -10.37 -15.60 1.35
N CYS A 231 -9.18 -15.83 0.81
CA CYS A 231 -8.12 -14.81 0.74
C CYS A 231 -8.57 -13.59 -0.09
N ILE A 232 -9.18 -13.83 -1.24
CA ILE A 232 -9.70 -12.77 -2.11
C ILE A 232 -10.85 -12.03 -1.43
N PHE A 233 -11.72 -12.71 -0.73
CA PHE A 233 -12.82 -12.12 0.05
C PHE A 233 -12.29 -11.13 1.11
N PHE A 234 -11.29 -11.50 1.87
CA PHE A 234 -10.65 -10.60 2.83
C PHE A 234 -9.95 -9.42 2.14
N GLY A 235 -9.35 -9.66 1.00
CA GLY A 235 -8.76 -8.59 0.18
C GLY A 235 -9.81 -7.58 -0.28
N ILE A 236 -10.91 -8.03 -0.84
CA ILE A 236 -12.02 -7.17 -1.27
C ILE A 236 -12.62 -6.41 -0.07
N GLY A 237 -12.67 -7.04 1.09
CA GLY A 237 -13.09 -6.40 2.34
C GLY A 237 -12.25 -5.17 2.69
N THR A 238 -11.00 -5.11 2.26
CA THR A 238 -10.14 -3.92 2.40
C THR A 238 -10.73 -2.70 1.68
N LEU A 239 -11.29 -2.88 0.49
CA LEU A 239 -11.94 -1.79 -0.25
C LEU A 239 -13.20 -1.28 0.46
N VAL A 240 -14.02 -2.20 0.96
CA VAL A 240 -15.24 -1.85 1.72
C VAL A 240 -14.88 -1.12 3.02
N TRP A 241 -13.89 -1.61 3.74
CA TRP A 241 -13.39 -0.97 4.96
C TRP A 241 -12.80 0.41 4.68
N GLY A 242 -12.11 0.59 3.56
CA GLY A 242 -11.62 1.88 3.10
C GLY A 242 -12.75 2.90 2.90
N GLN A 243 -13.91 2.47 2.38
CA GLN A 243 -15.09 3.33 2.27
C GLN A 243 -15.64 3.72 3.64
N LEU A 244 -15.67 2.81 4.59
CA LEU A 244 -16.09 3.10 5.97
C LEU A 244 -15.14 4.08 6.65
N ILE A 245 -13.83 3.92 6.48
CA ILE A 245 -12.82 4.85 7.01
C ILE A 245 -13.01 6.25 6.40
N THR A 246 -13.23 6.33 5.09
CA THR A 246 -13.47 7.61 4.39
C THR A 246 -14.71 8.32 4.93
N SER A 247 -15.71 7.59 5.41
CA SER A 247 -16.93 8.14 6.00
C SER A 247 -16.70 8.79 7.37
N VAL A 248 -15.60 8.48 8.06
CA VAL A 248 -15.27 9.08 9.36
C VAL A 248 -14.71 10.50 9.16
N PRO A 249 -15.32 11.55 9.75
CA PRO A 249 -14.83 12.92 9.58
C PRO A 249 -13.47 13.12 10.26
N THR A 250 -12.50 13.63 9.52
CA THR A 250 -11.13 13.89 10.00
C THR A 250 -11.09 14.88 11.18
N ARG A 251 -12.06 15.80 11.25
CA ARG A 251 -12.15 16.81 12.32
C ARG A 251 -12.40 16.24 13.71
N LYS A 252 -12.93 15.02 13.79
CA LYS A 252 -13.21 14.32 15.06
C LYS A 252 -12.02 13.55 15.60
N LEU A 253 -10.91 13.50 14.88
CA LEU A 253 -9.71 12.81 15.32
C LEU A 253 -8.95 13.60 16.38
N PRO A 254 -8.34 12.95 17.38
CA PRO A 254 -7.50 13.60 18.38
C PRO A 254 -6.35 14.38 17.73
N LYS A 255 -5.98 15.53 18.32
CA LYS A 255 -4.85 16.33 17.83
C LYS A 255 -3.49 15.62 17.89
N ILE A 256 -3.41 14.55 18.66
CA ILE A 256 -2.21 13.72 18.81
C ILE A 256 -1.79 13.07 17.46
N LEU A 257 -2.73 12.96 16.52
CA LEU A 257 -2.50 12.38 15.20
C LEU A 257 -2.21 13.43 14.11
N SER A 258 -1.88 14.65 14.51
CA SER A 258 -1.59 15.77 13.60
C SER A 258 -0.10 16.09 13.55
#